data_52ab5d071133e7edba92b904bbd068bd
#
_entry.id   52ab5d071133e7edba92b904bbd068bd
#
_cell.length_a   1.000
_cell.length_b   1.000
_cell.length_c   1.000
_cell.angle_alpha   90.00
_cell.angle_beta   90.00
_cell.angle_gamma   90.00
#
_symmetry.space_group_name_H-M   'P 1'
#
loop_
_entity.id
_entity.type
_entity.pdbx_description
1 polymer ?
#
loop_
_entity_poly.entity_id
_entity_poly.type
_entity_poly.pdbx_seq_one_letter_code
_entity_poly.pdbx_strand_id
1 'polypeptide(L)'
;MNVSDWSTRKGKGLFKPYVEMLRQLRKEIRKLKNLQLLETMQYDASKIVISARGRLSGKELQEILLENYHLQMEMAAGSYVIAMTGPGDTQEGINRLLNALRNLDKRLDEVLQGNREPDKSLDEVLSGNRKTDAATMKKDPGFCRHPLIPAERVVESAKVKGRKGLALPWQEVVGKVSLEFVYLYPPGIPIVVPGERVSEEAVQQILDYEKNGFTIEGTKKNGQTGGIEKWVRYFT
;
A
#
# COMPACT_ATOMS: atom_id res chain seq x y z
N MET A 1 1.90 -18.70 24.55
CA MET A 1 1.46 -19.82 23.67
C MET A 1 2.58 -20.07 22.71
N ASN A 2 3.14 -21.28 22.66
CA ASN A 2 4.31 -21.58 21.85
C ASN A 2 3.89 -21.87 20.40
N VAL A 3 4.72 -21.54 19.40
CA VAL A 3 4.43 -21.77 17.97
C VAL A 3 4.06 -23.23 17.66
N SER A 4 4.66 -24.18 18.40
CA SER A 4 4.31 -25.60 18.30
C SER A 4 2.87 -25.94 18.67
N ASP A 5 2.21 -25.12 19.49
CA ASP A 5 0.80 -25.35 19.90
C ASP A 5 -0.18 -25.04 18.76
N TRP A 6 0.22 -24.25 17.78
CA TRP A 6 -0.60 -23.90 16.61
C TRP A 6 -0.72 -25.05 15.60
N SER A 7 0.26 -25.95 15.55
CA SER A 7 0.23 -27.14 14.67
C SER A 7 -0.61 -28.29 15.22
N THR A 8 -1.06 -28.20 16.49
CA THR A 8 -1.83 -29.23 17.19
C THR A 8 -3.34 -29.11 16.96
N ARG A 9 -4.13 -30.09 17.49
CA ARG A 9 -5.61 -30.04 17.47
C ARG A 9 -6.18 -28.72 18.04
N LYS A 10 -5.52 -28.09 19.00
CA LYS A 10 -5.93 -26.79 19.58
C LYS A 10 -5.86 -25.66 18.56
N GLY A 11 -4.79 -25.62 17.73
CA GLY A 11 -4.66 -24.63 16.66
C GLY A 11 -5.78 -24.74 15.61
N LYS A 12 -6.13 -25.96 15.20
CA LYS A 12 -7.25 -26.18 14.26
C LYS A 12 -8.59 -25.66 14.78
N GLY A 13 -8.82 -25.73 16.09
CA GLY A 13 -10.02 -25.19 16.75
C GLY A 13 -10.13 -23.66 16.68
N LEU A 14 -9.01 -22.93 16.65
CA LEU A 14 -8.99 -21.48 16.54
C LEU A 14 -9.22 -20.97 15.12
N PHE A 15 -8.76 -21.71 14.13
CA PHE A 15 -8.91 -21.31 12.72
C PHE A 15 -10.36 -21.41 12.20
N LYS A 16 -11.14 -22.37 12.67
CA LYS A 16 -12.52 -22.55 12.18
C LYS A 16 -13.42 -21.34 12.46
N PRO A 17 -13.51 -20.80 13.67
CA PRO A 17 -14.26 -19.57 13.95
C PRO A 17 -13.73 -18.38 13.17
N TYR A 18 -12.40 -18.23 13.09
CA TYR A 18 -11.76 -17.17 12.36
C TYR A 18 -12.11 -17.19 10.85
N VAL A 19 -12.05 -18.34 10.21
CA VAL A 19 -12.42 -18.47 8.79
C VAL A 19 -13.88 -18.08 8.58
N GLU A 20 -14.76 -18.43 9.50
CA GLU A 20 -16.18 -18.07 9.39
C GLU A 20 -16.40 -16.55 9.58
N MET A 21 -15.71 -15.91 10.54
CA MET A 21 -15.71 -14.47 10.68
C MET A 21 -15.24 -13.76 9.40
N LEU A 22 -14.16 -14.25 8.78
CA LEU A 22 -13.67 -13.70 7.52
C LEU A 22 -14.66 -13.85 6.37
N ARG A 23 -15.29 -15.01 6.23
CA ARG A 23 -16.31 -15.24 5.20
C ARG A 23 -17.47 -14.25 5.34
N GLN A 24 -17.92 -14.05 6.57
CA GLN A 24 -19.01 -13.13 6.86
C GLN A 24 -18.60 -11.69 6.59
N LEU A 25 -17.42 -11.25 7.05
CA LEU A 25 -16.86 -9.92 6.80
C LEU A 25 -16.81 -9.64 5.29
N ARG A 26 -16.18 -10.53 4.52
CA ARG A 26 -16.03 -10.37 3.07
C ARG A 26 -17.39 -10.31 2.37
N LYS A 27 -18.36 -11.15 2.80
CA LYS A 27 -19.73 -11.12 2.28
C LYS A 27 -20.39 -9.76 2.50
N GLU A 28 -20.20 -9.16 3.66
CA GLU A 28 -20.78 -7.84 3.99
C GLU A 28 -20.09 -6.70 3.25
N ILE A 29 -18.77 -6.74 3.12
CA ILE A 29 -18.03 -5.72 2.36
C ILE A 29 -18.44 -5.71 0.87
N ARG A 30 -18.70 -6.87 0.28
CA ARG A 30 -19.15 -6.96 -1.14
C ARG A 30 -20.49 -6.28 -1.41
N LYS A 31 -21.30 -6.00 -0.37
CA LYS A 31 -22.58 -5.29 -0.49
C LYS A 31 -22.44 -3.76 -0.55
N LEU A 32 -21.25 -3.23 -0.23
CA LEU A 32 -20.99 -1.80 -0.22
C LEU A 32 -20.99 -1.24 -1.64
N LYS A 33 -21.47 -0.02 -1.81
CA LYS A 33 -21.64 0.64 -3.10
C LYS A 33 -20.38 1.38 -3.54
N ASN A 34 -19.82 2.16 -2.62
CA ASN A 34 -18.73 3.11 -2.86
C ASN A 34 -17.37 2.53 -2.51
N LEU A 35 -17.36 1.56 -1.60
CA LEU A 35 -16.18 0.77 -1.26
C LEU A 35 -16.22 -0.59 -1.96
N GLN A 36 -15.05 -1.11 -2.29
CA GLN A 36 -14.89 -2.38 -2.99
C GLN A 36 -13.86 -3.26 -2.29
N LEU A 37 -14.21 -4.50 -2.06
CA LEU A 37 -13.26 -5.55 -1.71
C LEU A 37 -12.55 -5.99 -3.00
N LEU A 38 -11.22 -5.78 -3.06
CA LEU A 38 -10.42 -6.24 -4.18
C LEU A 38 -9.99 -7.69 -3.95
N GLU A 39 -10.29 -8.54 -4.94
CA GLU A 39 -9.98 -9.97 -4.91
C GLU A 39 -9.39 -10.37 -6.27
N THR A 40 -8.33 -11.14 -6.25
CA THR A 40 -7.72 -11.76 -7.43
C THR A 40 -8.12 -13.24 -7.51
N MET A 41 -7.72 -13.96 -8.56
CA MET A 41 -7.96 -15.40 -8.65
C MET A 41 -7.29 -16.18 -7.51
N GLN A 42 -6.13 -15.70 -7.05
CA GLN A 42 -5.41 -16.25 -5.90
C GLN A 42 -5.16 -15.13 -4.91
N TYR A 43 -5.85 -15.15 -3.79
CA TYR A 43 -5.68 -14.16 -2.74
C TYR A 43 -5.57 -14.84 -1.37
N ASP A 44 -4.84 -14.21 -0.48
CA ASP A 44 -4.82 -14.57 0.93
C ASP A 44 -6.10 -14.05 1.61
N ALA A 45 -6.95 -14.95 2.05
CA ALA A 45 -8.23 -14.59 2.68
C ALA A 45 -8.07 -13.74 3.94
N SER A 46 -6.92 -13.81 4.62
CA SER A 46 -6.59 -13.02 5.81
C SER A 46 -6.31 -11.55 5.49
N LYS A 47 -6.03 -11.21 4.24
CA LYS A 47 -5.79 -9.85 3.76
C LYS A 47 -7.09 -9.26 3.23
N ILE A 48 -7.58 -8.22 3.88
CA ILE A 48 -8.79 -7.49 3.45
C ILE A 48 -8.33 -6.26 2.68
N VAL A 49 -8.41 -6.33 1.36
CA VAL A 49 -7.96 -5.26 0.46
C VAL A 49 -9.17 -4.42 0.05
N ILE A 50 -9.18 -3.14 0.40
CA ILE A 50 -10.32 -2.24 0.23
C ILE A 50 -9.92 -1.06 -0.64
N SER A 51 -10.75 -0.74 -1.64
CA SER A 51 -10.62 0.43 -2.49
C SER A 51 -11.90 1.26 -2.44
N ALA A 52 -11.76 2.58 -2.58
CA ALA A 52 -12.89 3.51 -2.73
C ALA A 52 -13.25 3.78 -4.21
N ARG A 53 -12.99 2.84 -5.11
CA ARG A 53 -13.32 2.90 -6.55
C ARG A 53 -12.83 4.20 -7.22
N GLY A 54 -11.63 4.67 -6.87
CA GLY A 54 -11.04 5.89 -7.40
C GLY A 54 -11.57 7.21 -6.79
N ARG A 55 -12.46 7.16 -5.80
CA ARG A 55 -12.97 8.36 -5.09
C ARG A 55 -12.00 8.87 -4.04
N LEU A 56 -11.24 7.96 -3.44
CA LEU A 56 -10.19 8.23 -2.48
C LEU A 56 -8.94 7.47 -2.91
N SER A 57 -7.78 8.07 -2.72
CA SER A 57 -6.51 7.35 -2.75
C SER A 57 -6.40 6.38 -1.57
N GLY A 58 -5.50 5.42 -1.66
CA GLY A 58 -5.24 4.52 -0.53
C GLY A 58 -4.78 5.26 0.71
N LYS A 59 -3.98 6.32 0.53
CA LYS A 59 -3.49 7.17 1.62
C LYS A 59 -4.64 7.90 2.32
N GLU A 60 -5.50 8.57 1.58
CA GLU A 60 -6.69 9.25 2.12
C GLU A 60 -7.61 8.29 2.86
N LEU A 61 -7.84 7.11 2.27
CA LEU A 61 -8.64 6.06 2.91
C LEU A 61 -8.02 5.57 4.22
N GLN A 62 -6.69 5.42 4.26
CA GLN A 62 -5.96 5.04 5.48
C GLN A 62 -6.06 6.12 6.55
N GLU A 63 -5.86 7.39 6.20
CA GLU A 63 -5.96 8.53 7.12
C GLU A 63 -7.37 8.63 7.72
N ILE A 64 -8.41 8.53 6.89
CA ILE A 64 -9.80 8.54 7.36
C ILE A 64 -10.09 7.39 8.33
N LEU A 65 -9.65 6.17 8.00
CA LEU A 65 -9.87 5.00 8.86
C LEU A 65 -9.13 5.12 10.19
N LEU A 66 -7.93 5.70 10.19
CA LEU A 66 -7.14 5.93 11.39
C LEU A 66 -7.73 7.03 12.27
N GLU A 67 -7.99 8.20 11.71
CA GLU A 67 -8.39 9.38 12.48
C GLU A 67 -9.84 9.31 12.97
N ASN A 68 -10.76 8.88 12.11
CA ASN A 68 -12.19 8.90 12.45
C ASN A 68 -12.68 7.60 13.11
N TYR A 69 -11.99 6.48 12.87
CA TYR A 69 -12.45 5.16 13.36
C TYR A 69 -11.41 4.43 14.21
N HIS A 70 -10.22 5.02 14.40
CA HIS A 70 -9.09 4.44 15.14
C HIS A 70 -8.73 3.03 14.64
N LEU A 71 -8.74 2.86 13.31
CA LEU A 71 -8.39 1.62 12.63
C LEU A 71 -7.08 1.80 11.87
N GLN A 72 -6.02 1.21 12.39
CA GLN A 72 -4.72 1.19 11.75
C GLN A 72 -4.72 0.11 10.66
N MET A 73 -4.56 0.53 9.40
CA MET A 73 -4.34 -0.39 8.29
C MET A 73 -2.86 -0.79 8.22
N GLU A 74 -2.59 -1.97 7.70
CA GLU A 74 -1.22 -2.47 7.50
C GLU A 74 -0.47 -1.62 6.50
N MET A 75 -1.13 -1.30 5.38
CA MET A 75 -0.56 -0.43 4.36
C MET A 75 -1.64 0.27 3.54
N ALA A 76 -1.22 1.36 2.91
CA ALA A 76 -1.93 2.00 1.82
C ALA A 76 -1.05 2.01 0.57
N ALA A 77 -1.63 1.80 -0.59
CA ALA A 77 -0.94 1.92 -1.87
C ALA A 77 -1.93 2.40 -2.95
N GLY A 78 -1.48 3.27 -3.85
CA GLY A 78 -2.28 3.74 -4.97
C GLY A 78 -3.73 4.08 -4.58
N SER A 79 -4.64 3.19 -4.90
CA SER A 79 -6.09 3.34 -4.71
C SER A 79 -6.69 2.41 -3.65
N TYR A 80 -5.89 1.74 -2.81
CA TYR A 80 -6.39 0.77 -1.85
C TYR A 80 -5.63 0.78 -0.52
N VAL A 81 -6.27 0.20 0.50
CA VAL A 81 -5.65 -0.13 1.79
C VAL A 81 -5.74 -1.63 2.04
N ILE A 82 -4.85 -2.15 2.89
CA ILE A 82 -4.86 -3.54 3.33
C ILE A 82 -5.03 -3.59 4.84
N ALA A 83 -6.05 -4.29 5.31
CA ALA A 83 -6.15 -4.75 6.69
C ALA A 83 -5.62 -6.19 6.80
N MET A 84 -4.70 -6.42 7.73
CA MET A 84 -4.26 -7.76 8.10
C MET A 84 -5.13 -8.30 9.22
N THR A 85 -5.56 -9.54 9.07
CA THR A 85 -6.34 -10.24 10.10
C THR A 85 -5.69 -11.55 10.50
N GLY A 86 -6.00 -12.04 11.68
CA GLY A 86 -5.45 -13.29 12.21
C GLY A 86 -6.40 -14.02 13.16
N PRO A 87 -6.07 -15.26 13.56
CA PRO A 87 -6.90 -16.05 14.49
C PRO A 87 -7.05 -15.43 15.89
N GLY A 88 -6.25 -14.40 16.21
CA GLY A 88 -6.35 -13.63 17.44
C GLY A 88 -7.36 -12.48 17.39
N ASP A 89 -7.89 -12.17 16.20
CA ASP A 89 -8.90 -11.13 16.08
C ASP A 89 -10.22 -11.55 16.69
N THR A 90 -10.86 -10.59 17.35
CA THR A 90 -12.15 -10.80 17.98
C THR A 90 -13.30 -10.43 17.06
N GLN A 91 -14.48 -10.99 17.31
CA GLN A 91 -15.69 -10.60 16.59
C GLN A 91 -15.98 -9.10 16.74
N GLU A 92 -15.64 -8.52 17.89
CA GLU A 92 -15.78 -7.08 18.13
C GLU A 92 -14.87 -6.26 17.22
N GLY A 93 -13.59 -6.64 17.08
CA GLY A 93 -12.63 -5.99 16.16
C GLY A 93 -13.11 -6.05 14.70
N ILE A 94 -13.57 -7.21 14.27
CA ILE A 94 -14.13 -7.42 12.93
C ILE A 94 -15.40 -6.55 12.72
N ASN A 95 -16.26 -6.48 13.72
CA ASN A 95 -17.47 -5.64 13.66
C ASN A 95 -17.12 -4.14 13.62
N ARG A 96 -16.10 -3.70 14.35
CA ARG A 96 -15.61 -2.31 14.28
C ARG A 96 -15.18 -1.95 12.86
N LEU A 97 -14.37 -2.81 12.22
CA LEU A 97 -13.98 -2.59 10.83
C LEU A 97 -15.18 -2.52 9.90
N LEU A 98 -16.10 -3.48 9.99
CA LEU A 98 -17.30 -3.51 9.14
C LEU A 98 -18.18 -2.28 9.33
N ASN A 99 -18.38 -1.82 10.57
CA ASN A 99 -19.18 -0.64 10.88
C ASN A 99 -18.51 0.65 10.36
N ALA A 100 -17.19 0.76 10.50
CA ALA A 100 -16.43 1.87 9.93
C ALA A 100 -16.60 1.95 8.41
N LEU A 101 -16.46 0.80 7.72
CA LEU A 101 -16.63 0.73 6.27
C LEU A 101 -18.06 1.06 5.83
N ARG A 102 -19.09 0.59 6.55
CA ARG A 102 -20.49 0.93 6.27
C ARG A 102 -20.77 2.42 6.45
N ASN A 103 -20.25 3.00 7.53
CA ASN A 103 -20.41 4.43 7.79
C ASN A 103 -19.72 5.27 6.71
N LEU A 104 -18.51 4.90 6.33
CA LEU A 104 -17.78 5.60 5.26
C LEU A 104 -18.48 5.44 3.91
N ASP A 105 -18.96 4.25 3.57
CA ASP A 105 -19.71 3.98 2.34
C ASP A 105 -20.97 4.86 2.23
N LYS A 106 -21.71 4.98 3.34
CA LYS A 106 -22.90 5.86 3.42
C LYS A 106 -22.52 7.33 3.27
N ARG A 107 -21.47 7.81 3.95
CA ARG A 107 -20.99 9.19 3.84
C ARG A 107 -20.56 9.54 2.41
N LEU A 108 -19.87 8.63 1.74
CA LEU A 108 -19.51 8.79 0.32
C LEU A 108 -20.76 8.87 -0.57
N ASP A 109 -21.81 8.10 -0.28
CA ASP A 109 -23.09 8.16 -1.01
C ASP A 109 -23.80 9.51 -0.82
N GLU A 110 -23.85 10.01 0.42
CA GLU A 110 -24.46 11.32 0.78
C GLU A 110 -23.77 12.48 0.08
N VAL A 111 -22.44 12.51 0.05
CA VAL A 111 -21.65 13.53 -0.65
C VAL A 111 -21.88 13.49 -2.17
N LEU A 112 -21.91 12.30 -2.74
CA LEU A 112 -22.14 12.11 -4.19
C LEU A 112 -23.55 12.54 -4.63
N GLN A 113 -24.53 12.45 -3.74
CA GLN A 113 -25.92 12.88 -4.01
C GLN A 113 -26.17 14.36 -3.74
N GLY A 114 -25.17 15.10 -3.24
CA GLY A 114 -25.30 16.51 -2.88
C GLY A 114 -26.20 16.76 -1.66
N ASN A 115 -26.51 15.72 -0.87
CA ASN A 115 -27.45 15.75 0.24
C ASN A 115 -26.82 16.19 1.58
N ARG A 116 -25.53 16.52 1.60
CA ARG A 116 -24.83 16.94 2.81
C ARG A 116 -23.85 18.05 2.50
N GLU A 117 -23.91 19.11 3.32
CA GLU A 117 -22.78 20.03 3.39
C GLU A 117 -21.58 19.31 4.01
N PRO A 118 -20.39 19.58 3.47
CA PRO A 118 -19.18 18.91 3.83
C PRO A 118 -18.81 19.08 5.31
N ASP A 119 -18.43 17.99 5.98
CA ASP A 119 -17.96 17.97 7.37
C ASP A 119 -16.42 18.03 7.36
N LYS A 120 -15.81 18.98 8.06
CA LYS A 120 -14.44 19.47 7.90
C LYS A 120 -13.31 18.42 7.68
N SER A 121 -13.46 17.20 8.12
CA SER A 121 -12.38 16.18 7.99
C SER A 121 -12.48 15.31 6.74
N LEU A 122 -13.67 14.98 6.28
CA LEU A 122 -13.88 14.27 5.02
C LEU A 122 -13.90 15.25 3.83
N ASP A 123 -14.22 16.46 4.10
CA ASP A 123 -14.53 17.51 3.12
C ASP A 123 -13.30 18.28 2.68
N GLU A 124 -12.29 18.43 3.55
CA GLU A 124 -10.95 18.85 3.10
C GLU A 124 -10.36 17.86 2.10
N VAL A 125 -10.66 16.58 2.28
CA VAL A 125 -10.21 15.51 1.37
C VAL A 125 -11.11 15.42 0.13
N LEU A 126 -12.44 15.54 0.28
CA LEU A 126 -13.40 15.40 -0.83
C LEU A 126 -13.70 16.72 -1.56
N SER A 127 -13.61 17.87 -0.90
CA SER A 127 -13.86 19.20 -1.51
C SER A 127 -12.67 19.76 -2.28
N GLY A 128 -11.53 19.03 -2.27
CA GLY A 128 -10.48 19.24 -3.26
C GLY A 128 -9.95 20.65 -3.35
N ASN A 129 -9.48 21.25 -2.25
CA ASN A 129 -8.56 22.38 -2.36
C ASN A 129 -7.14 21.93 -2.75
N ARG A 130 -6.97 20.63 -3.04
CA ARG A 130 -5.89 20.13 -3.88
C ARG A 130 -6.41 20.06 -5.30
N LYS A 131 -5.81 20.82 -6.20
CA LYS A 131 -5.96 20.71 -7.66
C LYS A 131 -5.51 19.32 -8.13
N THR A 132 -6.26 18.29 -7.78
CA THR A 132 -6.24 17.04 -8.51
C THR A 132 -7.24 17.24 -9.64
N ASP A 133 -6.71 17.52 -10.84
CA ASP A 133 -7.54 17.69 -12.04
C ASP A 133 -8.56 16.54 -12.10
N ALA A 134 -9.84 16.91 -12.25
CA ALA A 134 -10.94 15.96 -12.45
C ALA A 134 -10.70 15.01 -13.66
N ALA A 135 -9.76 15.34 -14.53
CA ALA A 135 -9.24 14.51 -15.60
C ALA A 135 -8.35 13.36 -15.11
N THR A 136 -7.69 13.51 -13.94
CA THR A 136 -6.86 12.46 -13.31
C THR A 136 -7.71 11.45 -12.53
N MET A 137 -8.90 11.83 -12.07
CA MET A 137 -9.86 10.92 -11.41
C MET A 137 -10.58 9.97 -12.37
N LYS A 138 -10.58 10.22 -13.69
CA LYS A 138 -11.19 9.35 -14.70
C LYS A 138 -10.33 8.17 -15.13
N LYS A 139 -9.07 8.17 -14.79
CA LYS A 139 -8.23 6.98 -14.87
C LYS A 139 -8.05 6.52 -13.43
N ASP A 140 -8.61 5.35 -13.11
CA ASP A 140 -8.17 4.53 -11.98
C ASP A 140 -6.68 4.84 -11.80
N PRO A 141 -6.21 5.50 -10.68
CA PRO A 141 -4.77 5.64 -10.44
C PRO A 141 -4.26 4.23 -10.20
N GLY A 142 -4.29 3.54 -11.33
CA GLY A 142 -4.14 2.11 -11.45
C GLY A 142 -3.07 1.65 -10.51
N PHE A 143 -3.35 0.60 -9.79
CA PHE A 143 -2.38 -0.49 -9.70
C PHE A 143 -1.25 -0.17 -10.68
N CYS A 144 -0.02 0.06 -10.16
CA CYS A 144 1.11 0.31 -11.03
C CYS A 144 0.99 -0.57 -12.25
N ARG A 145 0.62 0.01 -13.40
CA ARG A 145 0.46 -0.72 -14.66
C ARG A 145 1.82 -1.15 -15.22
N HIS A 146 2.87 -0.92 -14.44
CA HIS A 146 4.15 -1.50 -14.76
C HIS A 146 4.08 -2.97 -14.38
N PRO A 147 4.00 -3.89 -15.36
CA PRO A 147 4.20 -5.29 -15.09
C PRO A 147 5.51 -5.38 -14.31
N LEU A 148 5.54 -6.18 -13.24
CA LEU A 148 6.78 -6.52 -12.55
C LEU A 148 7.69 -7.18 -13.60
N ILE A 149 8.49 -6.38 -14.29
CA ILE A 149 9.52 -6.89 -15.18
C ILE A 149 10.59 -7.44 -14.24
N PRO A 150 10.90 -8.73 -14.30
CA PRO A 150 11.95 -9.29 -13.47
C PRO A 150 13.24 -8.51 -13.74
N ALA A 151 13.81 -7.90 -12.71
CA ALA A 151 15.07 -7.20 -12.84
C ALA A 151 16.18 -8.19 -13.22
N GLU A 152 17.10 -7.75 -14.08
CA GLU A 152 18.28 -8.55 -14.43
C GLU A 152 19.18 -8.70 -13.20
N ARG A 153 19.27 -9.92 -12.67
CA ARG A 153 20.22 -10.22 -11.60
C ARG A 153 21.62 -10.45 -12.17
N VAL A 154 22.49 -9.48 -11.98
CA VAL A 154 23.88 -9.51 -12.45
C VAL A 154 24.78 -10.23 -11.45
N VAL A 155 24.53 -10.03 -10.14
CA VAL A 155 25.31 -10.60 -9.05
C VAL A 155 24.37 -11.04 -7.93
N GLU A 156 24.69 -12.08 -7.21
CA GLU A 156 23.97 -12.48 -6.00
C GLU A 156 24.08 -11.40 -4.94
N SER A 157 22.96 -11.03 -4.30
CA SER A 157 22.91 -9.97 -3.29
C SER A 157 23.91 -10.16 -2.14
N ALA A 158 24.17 -11.41 -1.74
CA ALA A 158 25.16 -11.73 -0.72
C ALA A 158 26.59 -11.36 -1.14
N LYS A 159 26.91 -11.40 -2.42
CA LYS A 159 28.25 -11.08 -2.99
C LYS A 159 28.45 -9.57 -3.21
N VAL A 160 27.40 -8.77 -3.02
CA VAL A 160 27.48 -7.31 -3.16
C VAL A 160 27.99 -6.65 -1.88
N LYS A 161 27.83 -7.32 -0.74
CA LYS A 161 28.24 -6.80 0.58
C LYS A 161 29.74 -6.46 0.61
N GLY A 162 30.05 -5.23 1.00
CA GLY A 162 31.44 -4.74 1.10
C GLY A 162 32.05 -4.22 -0.21
N ARG A 163 31.35 -4.29 -1.34
CA ARG A 163 31.81 -3.66 -2.58
C ARG A 163 31.84 -2.14 -2.45
N LYS A 164 32.87 -1.53 -3.00
CA LYS A 164 32.94 -0.09 -3.15
C LYS A 164 32.07 0.33 -4.34
N GLY A 165 31.36 1.44 -4.19
CA GLY A 165 30.53 2.00 -5.24
C GLY A 165 30.37 3.49 -5.09
N LEU A 166 29.85 4.12 -6.13
CA LEU A 166 29.54 5.55 -6.17
C LEU A 166 28.05 5.74 -5.87
N ALA A 167 27.70 6.86 -5.31
CA ALA A 167 26.31 7.26 -5.13
C ALA A 167 25.92 8.23 -6.25
N LEU A 168 24.80 7.96 -6.92
CA LEU A 168 24.27 8.80 -7.99
C LEU A 168 22.77 9.08 -7.79
N PRO A 169 22.28 10.18 -8.39
CA PRO A 169 20.85 10.44 -8.48
C PRO A 169 20.12 9.31 -9.26
N TRP A 170 18.81 9.16 -9.00
CA TRP A 170 17.98 8.15 -9.66
C TRP A 170 18.07 8.16 -11.18
N GLN A 171 18.11 9.36 -11.75
CA GLN A 171 18.12 9.57 -13.20
C GLN A 171 19.40 9.04 -13.87
N GLU A 172 20.48 8.91 -13.10
CA GLU A 172 21.79 8.53 -13.60
C GLU A 172 22.15 7.06 -13.31
N VAL A 173 21.30 6.32 -12.56
CA VAL A 173 21.60 4.93 -12.16
C VAL A 173 21.08 3.88 -13.14
N VAL A 174 20.33 4.26 -14.17
CA VAL A 174 19.84 3.32 -15.20
C VAL A 174 21.01 2.55 -15.82
N GLY A 175 20.87 1.23 -15.91
CA GLY A 175 21.90 0.32 -16.41
C GLY A 175 23.00 -0.03 -15.42
N LYS A 176 23.08 0.62 -14.26
CA LYS A 176 24.06 0.32 -13.20
C LYS A 176 23.54 -0.81 -12.29
N VAL A 177 24.46 -1.47 -11.60
CA VAL A 177 24.11 -2.55 -10.66
C VAL A 177 24.01 -2.00 -9.24
N SER A 178 22.87 -2.14 -8.62
CA SER A 178 22.62 -1.59 -7.29
C SER A 178 23.45 -2.31 -6.21
N LEU A 179 23.94 -1.54 -5.25
CA LEU A 179 24.56 -2.04 -4.03
C LEU A 179 23.59 -1.99 -2.83
N GLU A 180 22.43 -1.38 -2.99
CA GLU A 180 21.48 -1.12 -1.93
C GLU A 180 20.07 -1.57 -2.34
N PHE A 181 19.24 -1.87 -1.32
CA PHE A 181 17.82 -2.05 -1.52
C PHE A 181 17.15 -0.71 -1.75
N VAL A 182 16.18 -0.69 -2.63
CA VAL A 182 15.22 0.39 -2.78
C VAL A 182 13.83 -0.20 -2.68
N TYR A 183 13.04 0.30 -1.77
CA TYR A 183 11.74 -0.29 -1.49
C TYR A 183 10.70 0.76 -1.11
N LEU A 184 9.45 0.43 -1.43
CA LEU A 184 8.28 1.18 -0.99
C LEU A 184 8.00 0.83 0.48
N TYR A 185 7.89 1.83 1.34
CA TYR A 185 7.59 1.62 2.76
C TYR A 185 6.42 2.50 3.22
N PRO A 186 5.52 1.99 4.05
CA PRO A 186 5.28 0.59 4.38
C PRO A 186 4.69 -0.21 3.21
N PRO A 187 4.80 -1.56 3.17
CA PRO A 187 5.36 -2.47 4.17
C PRO A 187 6.83 -2.88 3.92
N GLY A 188 7.48 -2.40 2.88
CA GLY A 188 8.82 -2.78 2.48
C GLY A 188 8.85 -3.65 1.21
N ILE A 189 8.09 -3.23 0.17
CA ILE A 189 8.09 -3.90 -1.13
C ILE A 189 9.35 -3.50 -1.89
N PRO A 190 10.27 -4.43 -2.19
CA PRO A 190 11.48 -4.11 -2.92
C PRO A 190 11.14 -3.75 -4.38
N ILE A 191 11.70 -2.64 -4.85
CA ILE A 191 11.66 -2.20 -6.25
C ILE A 191 12.99 -2.54 -6.92
N VAL A 192 14.10 -2.36 -6.20
CA VAL A 192 15.45 -2.72 -6.62
C VAL A 192 16.14 -3.47 -5.49
N VAL A 193 16.80 -4.57 -5.81
CA VAL A 193 17.54 -5.41 -4.85
C VAL A 193 19.03 -5.32 -5.14
N PRO A 194 19.93 -5.36 -4.13
CA PRO A 194 21.36 -5.38 -4.35
C PRO A 194 21.79 -6.50 -5.31
N GLY A 195 22.58 -6.14 -6.30
CA GLY A 195 23.04 -7.06 -7.35
C GLY A 195 22.18 -7.09 -8.61
N GLU A 196 21.06 -6.36 -8.63
CA GLU A 196 20.23 -6.18 -9.80
C GLU A 196 20.66 -4.95 -10.60
N ARG A 197 20.52 -5.04 -11.94
CA ARG A 197 20.65 -3.91 -12.84
C ARG A 197 19.40 -3.03 -12.75
N VAL A 198 19.60 -1.75 -12.45
CA VAL A 198 18.50 -0.78 -12.38
C VAL A 198 17.96 -0.53 -13.78
N SER A 199 16.70 -0.84 -14.01
CA SER A 199 16.03 -0.58 -15.29
C SER A 199 15.38 0.80 -15.31
N GLU A 200 15.07 1.29 -16.52
CA GLU A 200 14.34 2.54 -16.70
C GLU A 200 12.94 2.47 -16.08
N GLU A 201 12.28 1.31 -16.20
CA GLU A 201 10.96 1.08 -15.62
C GLU A 201 10.98 1.12 -14.09
N ALA A 202 12.04 0.59 -13.47
CA ALA A 202 12.20 0.67 -12.00
C ALA A 202 12.35 2.13 -11.54
N VAL A 203 13.12 2.93 -12.27
CA VAL A 203 13.28 4.36 -11.98
C VAL A 203 11.95 5.09 -12.15
N GLN A 204 11.24 4.83 -13.26
CA GLN A 204 9.93 5.45 -13.50
C GLN A 204 8.94 5.09 -12.40
N GLN A 205 8.91 3.83 -11.98
CA GLN A 205 8.05 3.37 -10.88
C GLN A 205 8.36 4.10 -9.56
N ILE A 206 9.65 4.31 -9.25
CA ILE A 206 10.08 5.06 -8.07
C ILE A 206 9.56 6.49 -8.12
N LEU A 207 9.76 7.16 -9.26
CA LEU A 207 9.32 8.55 -9.46
C LEU A 207 7.80 8.68 -9.37
N ASP A 208 7.06 7.73 -9.92
CA ASP A 208 5.60 7.71 -9.84
C ASP A 208 5.12 7.52 -8.40
N TYR A 209 5.76 6.66 -7.62
CA TYR A 209 5.45 6.52 -6.19
C TYR A 209 5.72 7.81 -5.42
N GLU A 210 6.87 8.44 -5.64
CA GLU A 210 7.22 9.71 -4.96
C GLU A 210 6.24 10.83 -5.32
N LYS A 211 5.88 10.96 -6.61
CA LYS A 211 4.88 11.92 -7.08
C LYS A 211 3.51 11.73 -6.42
N ASN A 212 3.14 10.48 -6.13
CA ASN A 212 1.89 10.15 -5.46
C ASN A 212 2.00 10.19 -3.91
N GLY A 213 3.10 10.72 -3.36
CA GLY A 213 3.28 10.93 -1.92
C GLY A 213 3.64 9.67 -1.13
N PHE A 214 4.08 8.61 -1.79
CA PHE A 214 4.58 7.42 -1.10
C PHE A 214 6.04 7.59 -0.65
N THR A 215 6.39 6.93 0.43
CA THR A 215 7.76 6.94 0.95
C THR A 215 8.59 5.85 0.29
N ILE A 216 9.67 6.26 -0.37
CA ILE A 216 10.70 5.36 -0.88
C ILE A 216 11.88 5.37 0.07
N GLU A 217 12.24 4.20 0.56
CA GLU A 217 13.34 3.96 1.48
C GLU A 217 14.52 3.28 0.77
N GLY A 218 15.67 3.25 1.44
CA GLY A 218 16.91 2.69 0.89
C GLY A 218 17.75 3.71 0.13
N THR A 219 17.30 4.97 0.11
CA THR A 219 17.98 6.10 -0.54
C THR A 219 18.55 7.06 0.48
N LYS A 220 19.70 7.64 0.21
CA LYS A 220 20.32 8.65 1.08
C LYS A 220 19.98 10.04 0.58
N LYS A 221 19.64 10.95 1.50
CA LYS A 221 19.57 12.38 1.19
C LYS A 221 20.98 12.93 1.15
N ASN A 222 21.32 13.67 0.12
CA ASN A 222 22.60 14.39 0.10
C ASN A 222 22.48 15.61 1.03
N GLY A 223 23.18 15.58 2.16
CA GLY A 223 23.18 16.68 3.15
C GLY A 223 23.90 17.95 2.70
N GLN A 224 24.51 17.98 1.51
CA GLN A 224 25.34 19.09 1.06
C GLN A 224 24.67 20.09 0.11
N THR A 225 23.55 19.74 -0.53
CA THR A 225 22.96 20.60 -1.59
C THR A 225 21.60 21.18 -1.27
N GLY A 226 21.05 21.03 -0.05
CA GLY A 226 19.73 21.59 0.30
C GLY A 226 18.57 21.15 -0.61
N GLY A 227 18.82 20.27 -1.58
CA GLY A 227 17.89 19.72 -2.56
C GLY A 227 17.43 18.32 -2.18
N ILE A 228 16.26 17.94 -2.66
CA ILE A 228 15.59 16.65 -2.39
C ILE A 228 16.18 15.54 -3.29
N GLU A 229 17.43 15.62 -3.68
CA GLU A 229 18.03 14.56 -4.49
C GLU A 229 18.36 13.36 -3.61
N LYS A 230 17.71 12.24 -3.92
CA LYS A 230 17.98 10.96 -3.27
C LYS A 230 19.04 10.19 -4.08
N TRP A 231 20.02 9.61 -3.39
CA TRP A 231 21.18 8.94 -3.95
C TRP A 231 21.16 7.45 -3.65
N VAL A 232 21.58 6.64 -4.60
CA VAL A 232 21.78 5.21 -4.44
C VAL A 232 23.19 4.81 -4.78
N ARG A 233 23.78 3.92 -4.02
CA ARG A 233 25.07 3.37 -4.34
C ARG A 233 24.97 2.26 -5.37
N TYR A 234 25.87 2.28 -6.34
CA TYR A 234 25.95 1.30 -7.42
C TYR A 234 27.41 1.01 -7.77
N PHE A 235 27.66 -0.03 -8.56
CA PHE A 235 28.93 -0.29 -9.21
C PHE A 235 28.71 -0.50 -10.71
N THR A 236 29.76 -0.27 -11.49
CA THR A 236 29.81 -0.52 -12.94
C THR A 236 30.24 -1.92 -13.24
#